data_91e8ac4b245a79c8980bf5d0821cd01c
#
_entry.id   91e8ac4b245a79c8980bf5d0821cd01c
#
_cell.length_a   1.000
_cell.length_b   1.000
_cell.length_c   1.000
_cell.angle_alpha   90.00
_cell.angle_beta   90.00
_cell.angle_gamma   90.00
#
_symmetry.space_group_name_H-M   'P 1'
#
loop_
_entity.id
_entity.type
_entity.pdbx_description
1 polymer ?
#
loop_
_entity_poly.entity_id
_entity_poly.type
_entity_poly.pdbx_seq_one_letter_code
_entity_poly.pdbx_strand_id
1 'polypeptide(L)'
;MSNIIINGYVDLSFEPVKEVFDNNFKQFDELGSAFSVKHNGQTVVDLKAGPIAIESEVNWSDQTLVNVWSSTKGIVAICYCILVSRGLISYKDKVCKYWPEFGVNNKSDITIADLLSHKAGLAALHEGATIYDLLSIKAVDELANATPLWSPSKTSGYHILTYGTLVTELFRRIEGRSLKKFIEQEFYKNRGWDIHIGLPSERAIDAAEISVSHTLDLSIRNNASDLQHRVFTSPTLNPLDANLQEWKSADLPSANGFSNAKAIADIYAALINSSDTLVSKEALSQAIEAQFEGNDIIMASFSRWA
;
A
#
# COMPACT_ATOMS: atom_id res chain seq x y z
N MET A 1 17.84 -16.58 -24.61
CA MET A 1 16.78 -16.32 -23.61
C MET A 1 16.23 -17.68 -23.22
N SER A 2 16.30 -18.06 -21.95
CA SER A 2 15.71 -19.31 -21.46
C SER A 2 14.20 -19.22 -21.65
N ASN A 3 13.55 -20.27 -22.14
CA ASN A 3 12.08 -20.33 -22.22
C ASN A 3 11.52 -20.25 -20.79
N ILE A 4 10.88 -19.13 -20.46
CA ILE A 4 10.19 -18.95 -19.18
C ILE A 4 8.93 -19.80 -19.20
N ILE A 5 8.76 -20.64 -18.19
CA ILE A 5 7.58 -21.50 -18.04
C ILE A 5 6.52 -20.74 -17.27
N ILE A 6 5.37 -20.53 -17.91
CA ILE A 6 4.20 -19.95 -17.26
C ILE A 6 3.42 -21.05 -16.57
N ASN A 7 3.22 -20.91 -15.28
CA ASN A 7 2.44 -21.82 -14.44
C ASN A 7 1.10 -21.17 -14.05
N GLY A 8 0.13 -22.00 -13.69
CA GLY A 8 -1.14 -21.56 -13.17
C GLY A 8 -2.33 -21.93 -14.05
N TYR A 9 -3.40 -21.15 -13.95
CA TYR A 9 -4.69 -21.41 -14.57
C TYR A 9 -5.19 -20.19 -15.33
N VAL A 10 -5.85 -20.42 -16.45
CA VAL A 10 -6.64 -19.42 -17.18
C VAL A 10 -7.91 -20.08 -17.74
N ASP A 11 -9.05 -19.46 -17.51
CA ASP A 11 -10.31 -19.85 -18.15
C ASP A 11 -10.25 -19.57 -19.65
N LEU A 12 -10.85 -20.41 -20.48
CA LEU A 12 -10.81 -20.30 -21.94
C LEU A 12 -11.26 -18.93 -22.47
N SER A 13 -12.21 -18.30 -21.80
CA SER A 13 -12.68 -16.94 -22.15
C SER A 13 -11.66 -15.84 -21.86
N PHE A 14 -10.62 -16.14 -21.10
CA PHE A 14 -9.54 -15.22 -20.71
C PHE A 14 -8.18 -15.59 -21.31
N GLU A 15 -8.11 -16.57 -22.23
CA GLU A 15 -6.84 -17.03 -22.86
C GLU A 15 -5.99 -15.88 -23.45
N PRO A 16 -6.56 -14.80 -24.04
CA PRO A 16 -5.76 -13.65 -24.48
C PRO A 16 -4.94 -12.97 -23.37
N VAL A 17 -5.35 -13.09 -22.10
CA VAL A 17 -4.58 -12.55 -20.96
C VAL A 17 -3.25 -13.31 -20.80
N LYS A 18 -3.26 -14.63 -21.01
CA LYS A 18 -2.05 -15.44 -20.93
C LYS A 18 -1.05 -15.09 -22.04
N GLU A 19 -1.55 -14.81 -23.25
CA GLU A 19 -0.70 -14.35 -24.36
C GLU A 19 -0.02 -13.01 -24.04
N VAL A 20 -0.75 -12.06 -23.46
CA VAL A 20 -0.18 -10.77 -23.04
C VAL A 20 0.83 -10.96 -21.91
N PHE A 21 0.51 -11.79 -20.93
CA PHE A 21 1.41 -12.12 -19.80
C PHE A 21 2.73 -12.74 -20.30
N ASP A 22 2.68 -13.69 -21.25
CA ASP A 22 3.85 -14.28 -21.88
C ASP A 22 4.68 -13.25 -22.67
N ASN A 23 4.01 -12.34 -23.37
CA ASN A 23 4.67 -11.29 -24.14
C ASN A 23 5.45 -10.31 -23.28
N ASN A 24 5.05 -10.06 -22.03
CA ASN A 24 5.81 -9.20 -21.11
C ASN A 24 7.24 -9.72 -20.90
N PHE A 25 7.41 -11.04 -20.74
CA PHE A 25 8.74 -11.65 -20.58
C PHE A 25 9.57 -11.67 -21.87
N LYS A 26 8.94 -11.53 -23.05
CA LYS A 26 9.62 -11.53 -24.35
C LYS A 26 10.01 -10.13 -24.80
N GLN A 27 9.22 -9.11 -24.43
CA GLN A 27 9.34 -7.76 -24.98
C GLN A 27 9.86 -6.72 -23.98
N PHE A 28 9.75 -7.02 -22.68
CA PHE A 28 10.17 -6.14 -21.59
C PHE A 28 11.14 -6.87 -20.66
N ASP A 29 11.79 -6.14 -19.77
CA ASP A 29 12.74 -6.68 -18.79
C ASP A 29 12.01 -7.30 -17.57
N GLU A 30 10.95 -8.08 -17.82
CA GLU A 30 10.21 -8.76 -16.76
C GLU A 30 11.04 -9.92 -16.21
N LEU A 31 11.37 -9.87 -14.91
CA LEU A 31 12.14 -10.92 -14.25
C LEU A 31 11.23 -12.05 -13.78
N GLY A 32 10.30 -11.72 -12.90
CA GLY A 32 9.32 -12.64 -12.35
C GLY A 32 8.01 -11.90 -12.04
N SER A 33 6.88 -12.55 -12.26
CA SER A 33 5.59 -11.91 -12.19
C SER A 33 4.47 -12.87 -11.83
N ALA A 34 3.39 -12.33 -11.24
CA ALA A 34 2.13 -13.03 -11.07
C ALA A 34 0.96 -12.13 -11.43
N PHE A 35 -0.10 -12.73 -11.96
CA PHE A 35 -1.32 -12.02 -12.32
C PHE A 35 -2.55 -12.85 -11.98
N SER A 36 -3.52 -12.26 -11.29
CA SER A 36 -4.75 -12.95 -10.88
C SER A 36 -5.99 -12.10 -11.14
N VAL A 37 -7.06 -12.75 -11.60
CA VAL A 37 -8.36 -12.13 -11.85
C VAL A 37 -9.47 -12.92 -11.18
N LYS A 38 -10.32 -12.18 -10.46
CA LYS A 38 -11.61 -12.68 -9.98
C LYS A 38 -12.75 -12.14 -10.82
N HIS A 39 -13.62 -13.02 -11.28
CA HIS A 39 -14.87 -12.67 -11.97
C HIS A 39 -16.04 -13.42 -11.32
N ASN A 40 -17.05 -12.69 -10.88
CA ASN A 40 -18.21 -13.26 -10.17
C ASN A 40 -17.83 -14.17 -8.98
N GLY A 41 -16.80 -13.77 -8.20
CA GLY A 41 -16.32 -14.51 -7.05
C GLY A 41 -15.41 -15.72 -7.37
N GLN A 42 -15.23 -16.07 -8.63
CA GLN A 42 -14.38 -17.18 -9.05
C GLN A 42 -13.03 -16.69 -9.60
N THR A 43 -11.96 -17.42 -9.36
CA THR A 43 -10.67 -17.16 -10.01
C THR A 43 -10.75 -17.63 -11.46
N VAL A 44 -10.61 -16.71 -12.41
CA VAL A 44 -10.62 -16.99 -13.85
C VAL A 44 -9.23 -16.89 -14.47
N VAL A 45 -8.31 -16.19 -13.81
CA VAL A 45 -6.88 -16.15 -14.15
C VAL A 45 -6.07 -16.23 -12.86
N ASP A 46 -5.04 -17.06 -12.86
CA ASP A 46 -4.01 -17.13 -11.81
C ASP A 46 -2.72 -17.64 -12.46
N LEU A 47 -1.91 -16.70 -12.95
CA LEU A 47 -0.68 -16.95 -13.70
C LEU A 47 0.52 -16.49 -12.90
N LYS A 48 1.63 -17.21 -13.02
CA LYS A 48 2.92 -16.86 -12.43
C LYS A 48 4.05 -17.43 -13.28
N ALA A 49 5.16 -16.68 -13.36
CA ALA A 49 6.31 -17.10 -14.15
C ALA A 49 7.59 -16.35 -13.70
N GLY A 50 8.73 -16.90 -14.09
CA GLY A 50 10.05 -16.35 -13.87
C GLY A 50 10.64 -16.65 -12.50
N PRO A 51 11.94 -16.35 -12.30
CA PRO A 51 12.64 -16.57 -11.05
C PRO A 51 12.25 -15.49 -10.00
N ILE A 52 12.45 -15.82 -8.70
CA ILE A 52 12.19 -14.91 -7.59
C ILE A 52 13.31 -13.86 -7.39
N ALA A 53 14.46 -14.04 -8.01
CA ALA A 53 15.60 -13.12 -8.01
C ALA A 53 16.45 -13.34 -9.25
N ILE A 54 17.33 -12.38 -9.62
CA ILE A 54 18.12 -12.41 -10.87
C ILE A 54 18.97 -13.68 -11.00
N GLU A 55 19.60 -14.14 -9.91
CA GLU A 55 20.47 -15.31 -9.92
C GLU A 55 19.81 -16.56 -9.26
N SER A 56 18.47 -16.54 -9.11
CA SER A 56 17.74 -17.62 -8.46
C SER A 56 17.31 -18.69 -9.46
N GLU A 57 17.51 -19.96 -9.10
CA GLU A 57 16.88 -21.10 -9.78
C GLU A 57 15.45 -21.37 -9.31
N VAL A 58 15.03 -20.70 -8.22
CA VAL A 58 13.68 -20.82 -7.67
C VAL A 58 12.73 -19.94 -8.47
N ASN A 59 11.70 -20.54 -9.04
CA ASN A 59 10.67 -19.81 -9.78
C ASN A 59 9.50 -19.42 -8.89
N TRP A 60 8.75 -18.40 -9.32
CA TRP A 60 7.50 -17.98 -8.70
C TRP A 60 6.54 -19.16 -8.55
N SER A 61 5.93 -19.23 -7.38
CA SER A 61 4.97 -20.25 -6.96
C SER A 61 3.77 -19.61 -6.25
N ASP A 62 2.85 -20.44 -5.77
CA ASP A 62 1.72 -19.98 -4.94
C ASP A 62 2.17 -19.41 -3.60
N GLN A 63 3.38 -19.74 -3.14
CA GLN A 63 3.95 -19.26 -1.89
C GLN A 63 4.75 -17.97 -2.05
N THR A 64 5.07 -17.57 -3.30
CA THR A 64 5.89 -16.39 -3.54
C THR A 64 5.16 -15.12 -3.13
N LEU A 65 5.80 -14.35 -2.28
CA LEU A 65 5.35 -13.02 -1.84
C LEU A 65 6.24 -11.96 -2.47
N VAL A 66 5.70 -10.79 -2.72
CA VAL A 66 6.49 -9.65 -3.22
C VAL A 66 6.09 -8.39 -2.46
N ASN A 67 7.04 -7.47 -2.29
CA ASN A 67 6.74 -6.13 -1.77
C ASN A 67 5.82 -5.40 -2.74
N VAL A 68 4.57 -5.17 -2.34
CA VAL A 68 3.53 -4.59 -3.20
C VAL A 68 3.48 -3.06 -3.13
N TRP A 69 4.46 -2.45 -2.49
CA TRP A 69 4.61 -1.01 -2.40
C TRP A 69 3.32 -0.31 -1.97
N SER A 70 2.96 0.76 -2.64
CA SER A 70 1.79 1.57 -2.30
C SER A 70 0.45 0.91 -2.54
N SER A 71 0.38 -0.27 -3.16
CA SER A 71 -0.83 -1.10 -3.14
C SER A 71 -1.23 -1.47 -1.70
N THR A 72 -0.26 -1.45 -0.78
CA THR A 72 -0.49 -1.58 0.67
C THR A 72 -1.48 -0.55 1.21
N LYS A 73 -1.47 0.70 0.71
CA LYS A 73 -2.41 1.75 1.14
C LYS A 73 -3.87 1.38 0.88
N GLY A 74 -4.15 0.67 -0.22
CA GLY A 74 -5.48 0.14 -0.50
C GLY A 74 -5.95 -0.87 0.57
N ILE A 75 -5.04 -1.73 1.02
CA ILE A 75 -5.32 -2.68 2.12
C ILE A 75 -5.59 -1.93 3.43
N VAL A 76 -4.83 -0.88 3.71
CA VAL A 76 -5.07 0.00 4.88
C VAL A 76 -6.45 0.66 4.79
N ALA A 77 -6.82 1.21 3.62
CA ALA A 77 -8.13 1.81 3.41
C ALA A 77 -9.26 0.80 3.66
N ILE A 78 -9.08 -0.46 3.25
CA ILE A 78 -10.02 -1.55 3.54
C ILE A 78 -10.12 -1.81 5.05
N CYS A 79 -9.00 -1.79 5.78
CA CYS A 79 -9.03 -1.93 7.25
C CYS A 79 -9.86 -0.81 7.90
N TYR A 80 -9.70 0.44 7.47
CA TYR A 80 -10.53 1.55 7.96
C TYR A 80 -12.00 1.39 7.55
N CYS A 81 -12.28 0.91 6.35
CA CYS A 81 -13.66 0.60 5.91
C CYS A 81 -14.30 -0.48 6.81
N ILE A 82 -13.53 -1.47 7.27
CA ILE A 82 -14.00 -2.46 8.26
C ILE A 82 -14.35 -1.78 9.59
N LEU A 83 -13.55 -0.82 10.07
CA LEU A 83 -13.88 -0.07 11.30
C LEU A 83 -15.17 0.73 11.15
N VAL A 84 -15.37 1.39 10.01
CA VAL A 84 -16.63 2.09 9.69
C VAL A 84 -17.80 1.11 9.64
N SER A 85 -17.64 -0.02 8.98
CA SER A 85 -18.66 -1.06 8.87
C SER A 85 -19.04 -1.65 10.23
N ARG A 86 -18.10 -1.69 11.18
CA ARG A 86 -18.32 -2.13 12.56
C ARG A 86 -18.88 -1.02 13.47
N GLY A 87 -19.08 0.19 12.95
CA GLY A 87 -19.59 1.34 13.71
C GLY A 87 -18.60 1.92 14.73
N LEU A 88 -17.31 1.60 14.60
CA LEU A 88 -16.28 2.07 15.53
C LEU A 88 -15.86 3.51 15.24
N ILE A 89 -15.95 3.94 14.00
CA ILE A 89 -15.60 5.29 13.53
C ILE A 89 -16.54 5.75 12.42
N SER A 90 -16.52 7.07 12.16
CA SER A 90 -17.01 7.68 10.93
C SER A 90 -15.84 8.33 10.18
N TYR A 91 -15.83 8.30 8.85
CA TYR A 91 -14.86 9.05 8.05
C TYR A 91 -14.86 10.56 8.36
N LYS A 92 -15.98 11.10 8.86
CA LYS A 92 -16.15 12.49 9.29
C LYS A 92 -15.62 12.78 10.69
N ASP A 93 -15.25 11.75 11.45
CA ASP A 93 -14.65 11.96 12.78
C ASP A 93 -13.31 12.69 12.64
N LYS A 94 -13.05 13.64 13.55
CA LYS A 94 -11.78 14.34 13.62
C LYS A 94 -10.70 13.39 14.16
N VAL A 95 -9.51 13.42 13.57
CA VAL A 95 -8.36 12.62 14.01
C VAL A 95 -8.06 12.88 15.50
N CYS A 96 -8.11 14.15 15.95
CA CYS A 96 -7.85 14.51 17.33
C CYS A 96 -8.87 13.97 18.37
N LYS A 97 -10.02 13.44 17.93
CA LYS A 97 -10.95 12.71 18.80
C LYS A 97 -10.31 11.44 19.37
N TYR A 98 -9.47 10.78 18.59
CA TYR A 98 -8.80 9.53 18.96
C TYR A 98 -7.31 9.72 19.27
N TRP A 99 -6.74 10.79 18.71
CA TRP A 99 -5.34 11.18 18.86
C TRP A 99 -5.25 12.66 19.26
N PRO A 100 -5.49 13.00 20.56
CA PRO A 100 -5.57 14.40 21.01
C PRO A 100 -4.33 15.22 20.69
N GLU A 101 -3.14 14.64 20.82
CA GLU A 101 -1.86 15.29 20.58
C GLU A 101 -1.68 15.73 19.11
N PHE A 102 -2.37 15.07 18.18
CA PHE A 102 -2.37 15.45 16.77
C PHE A 102 -3.02 16.80 16.51
N GLY A 103 -3.97 17.25 17.36
CA GLY A 103 -4.83 18.42 17.13
C GLY A 103 -4.14 19.78 17.17
N VAL A 104 -2.83 19.85 17.41
CA VAL A 104 -2.06 21.12 17.45
C VAL A 104 -1.71 21.62 16.03
N ASN A 105 -1.23 22.87 15.95
CA ASN A 105 -0.68 23.47 14.72
C ASN A 105 -1.67 23.41 13.53
N ASN A 106 -2.90 23.86 13.77
CA ASN A 106 -3.99 23.91 12.75
C ASN A 106 -4.45 22.55 12.21
N LYS A 107 -4.29 21.48 12.99
CA LYS A 107 -4.71 20.12 12.63
C LYS A 107 -6.00 19.65 13.31
N SER A 108 -6.59 20.46 14.18
CA SER A 108 -7.78 20.09 14.98
C SER A 108 -9.01 19.71 14.17
N ASP A 109 -9.11 20.19 12.93
CA ASP A 109 -10.26 19.95 12.06
C ASP A 109 -10.03 18.85 11.01
N ILE A 110 -8.81 18.29 10.93
CA ILE A 110 -8.50 17.18 10.02
C ILE A 110 -9.35 15.96 10.38
N THR A 111 -10.11 15.49 9.40
CA THR A 111 -10.95 14.29 9.51
C THR A 111 -10.16 13.02 9.15
N ILE A 112 -10.71 11.87 9.51
CA ILE A 112 -10.18 10.57 9.07
C ILE A 112 -10.18 10.50 7.53
N ALA A 113 -11.23 10.99 6.86
CA ALA A 113 -11.28 11.07 5.40
C ALA A 113 -10.15 11.95 4.83
N ASP A 114 -9.87 13.11 5.43
CA ASP A 114 -8.76 13.98 4.99
C ASP A 114 -7.40 13.29 5.14
N LEU A 115 -7.19 12.55 6.22
CA LEU A 115 -5.95 11.82 6.45
C LEU A 115 -5.76 10.73 5.39
N LEU A 116 -6.80 9.90 5.16
CA LEU A 116 -6.75 8.78 4.22
C LEU A 116 -6.64 9.23 2.76
N SER A 117 -7.20 10.41 2.41
CA SER A 117 -7.15 10.99 1.07
C SER A 117 -6.01 11.97 0.85
N HIS A 118 -4.94 11.88 1.65
CA HIS A 118 -3.71 12.67 1.50
C HIS A 118 -3.86 14.19 1.66
N LYS A 119 -4.82 14.63 2.45
CA LYS A 119 -5.11 16.06 2.63
C LYS A 119 -4.60 16.64 3.95
N ALA A 120 -3.84 15.86 4.74
CA ALA A 120 -3.36 16.26 6.04
C ALA A 120 -2.18 17.28 6.00
N GLY A 121 -1.45 17.34 4.88
CA GLY A 121 -0.28 18.22 4.77
C GLY A 121 0.97 17.74 5.51
N LEU A 122 1.04 16.46 5.89
CA LEU A 122 2.10 15.87 6.71
C LEU A 122 2.96 14.88 5.91
N ALA A 123 3.38 15.26 4.70
CA ALA A 123 3.98 14.35 3.73
C ALA A 123 5.50 14.14 3.89
N ALA A 124 6.17 14.82 4.82
CA ALA A 124 7.61 14.70 5.08
C ALA A 124 7.92 14.76 6.57
N LEU A 125 9.04 14.14 6.97
CA LEU A 125 9.69 14.36 8.27
C LEU A 125 10.61 15.58 8.20
N HIS A 126 11.45 15.77 9.23
CA HIS A 126 12.49 16.80 9.23
C HIS A 126 13.45 16.63 8.04
N GLU A 127 14.14 17.71 7.68
CA GLU A 127 15.12 17.69 6.60
C GLU A 127 16.30 16.75 6.95
N GLY A 128 16.68 15.91 5.98
CA GLY A 128 17.72 14.91 6.17
C GLY A 128 17.29 13.65 6.92
N ALA A 129 15.98 13.49 7.20
CA ALA A 129 15.47 12.26 7.79
C ALA A 129 15.77 11.04 6.91
N THR A 130 16.09 9.94 7.56
CA THR A 130 16.37 8.64 6.95
C THR A 130 15.17 7.70 7.06
N ILE A 131 15.23 6.56 6.37
CA ILE A 131 14.23 5.51 6.56
C ILE A 131 14.17 5.00 8.00
N TYR A 132 15.29 4.99 8.72
CA TYR A 132 15.33 4.57 10.13
C TYR A 132 14.62 5.57 11.06
N ASP A 133 14.64 6.88 10.72
CA ASP A 133 13.87 7.88 11.46
C ASP A 133 12.38 7.63 11.28
N LEU A 134 11.94 7.33 10.05
CA LEU A 134 10.54 6.98 9.75
C LEU A 134 10.06 5.72 10.47
N LEU A 135 10.91 4.71 10.59
CA LEU A 135 10.60 3.46 11.30
C LEU A 135 10.68 3.60 12.83
N SER A 136 11.14 4.75 13.32
CA SER A 136 11.24 5.04 14.75
C SER A 136 9.90 5.50 15.31
N ILE A 137 9.64 5.18 16.59
CA ILE A 137 8.48 5.71 17.33
C ILE A 137 8.49 7.27 17.38
N LYS A 138 9.66 7.89 17.26
CA LYS A 138 9.82 9.35 17.23
C LYS A 138 9.11 10.00 16.03
N ALA A 139 8.96 9.27 14.90
CA ALA A 139 8.21 9.78 13.75
C ALA A 139 6.75 10.08 14.08
N VAL A 140 6.15 9.30 14.99
CA VAL A 140 4.78 9.53 15.48
C VAL A 140 4.67 10.88 16.17
N ASP A 141 5.58 11.15 17.12
CA ASP A 141 5.60 12.41 17.87
C ASP A 141 5.95 13.60 16.97
N GLU A 142 6.90 13.41 16.05
CA GLU A 142 7.27 14.44 15.08
C GLU A 142 6.07 14.84 14.22
N LEU A 143 5.37 13.89 13.61
CA LEU A 143 4.20 14.17 12.76
C LEU A 143 3.01 14.72 13.56
N ALA A 144 2.82 14.25 14.81
CA ALA A 144 1.80 14.79 15.69
C ALA A 144 2.05 16.29 16.01
N ASN A 145 3.32 16.70 16.15
CA ASN A 145 3.71 18.06 16.46
C ASN A 145 4.06 18.92 15.23
N ALA A 146 4.13 18.33 14.03
CA ALA A 146 4.47 19.04 12.81
C ALA A 146 3.43 20.09 12.43
N THR A 147 3.89 21.20 11.84
CA THR A 147 3.03 22.13 11.11
C THR A 147 2.83 21.58 9.70
N PRO A 148 1.57 21.50 9.21
CA PRO A 148 1.31 21.04 7.85
C PRO A 148 2.06 21.84 6.79
N LEU A 149 2.59 21.15 5.78
CA LEU A 149 3.33 21.74 4.66
C LEU A 149 2.43 22.57 3.72
N TRP A 150 1.14 22.32 3.76
CA TRP A 150 0.08 23.08 3.08
C TRP A 150 -1.19 23.11 3.93
N SER A 151 -2.15 23.96 3.56
CA SER A 151 -3.42 24.07 4.28
C SER A 151 -4.19 22.75 4.24
N PRO A 152 -4.42 22.08 5.38
CA PRO A 152 -5.15 20.81 5.42
C PRO A 152 -6.56 20.91 4.84
N SER A 153 -7.10 19.77 4.43
CA SER A 153 -8.47 19.57 3.92
C SER A 153 -8.83 20.29 2.61
N LYS A 154 -7.95 21.18 2.10
CA LYS A 154 -8.22 21.98 0.89
C LYS A 154 -7.60 21.43 -0.38
N THR A 155 -6.42 20.84 -0.27
CA THR A 155 -5.72 20.25 -1.41
C THR A 155 -5.09 18.94 -1.00
N SER A 156 -4.81 18.08 -1.96
CA SER A 156 -4.14 16.80 -1.75
C SER A 156 -2.69 16.84 -2.24
N GLY A 157 -1.84 16.22 -1.47
CA GLY A 157 -0.45 15.95 -1.83
C GLY A 157 -0.06 14.57 -1.30
N TYR A 158 0.32 13.69 -2.18
CA TYR A 158 0.56 12.29 -1.88
C TYR A 158 1.60 12.09 -0.75
N HIS A 159 1.18 11.56 0.38
CA HIS A 159 2.04 11.21 1.52
C HIS A 159 2.71 9.87 1.22
N ILE A 160 3.86 9.88 0.56
CA ILE A 160 4.54 8.69 0.02
C ILE A 160 4.79 7.67 1.13
N LEU A 161 5.44 8.08 2.21
CA LEU A 161 5.86 7.21 3.30
C LEU A 161 5.20 7.54 4.63
N THR A 162 5.09 8.80 4.99
CA THR A 162 4.52 9.26 6.27
C THR A 162 3.06 8.84 6.48
N TYR A 163 2.33 8.55 5.38
CA TYR A 163 0.99 7.94 5.43
C TYR A 163 0.96 6.76 6.38
N GLY A 164 1.92 5.83 6.27
CA GLY A 164 1.99 4.63 7.10
C GLY A 164 2.02 4.94 8.59
N THR A 165 2.91 5.86 9.01
CA THR A 165 3.04 6.27 10.43
C THR A 165 1.74 6.86 10.96
N LEU A 166 1.12 7.77 10.18
CA LEU A 166 -0.11 8.46 10.56
C LEU A 166 -1.28 7.49 10.74
N VAL A 167 -1.50 6.61 9.74
CA VAL A 167 -2.64 5.69 9.77
C VAL A 167 -2.44 4.57 10.78
N THR A 168 -1.21 4.10 11.00
CA THR A 168 -0.92 3.05 12.00
C THR A 168 -1.23 3.55 13.42
N GLU A 169 -0.74 4.73 13.77
CA GLU A 169 -0.97 5.26 15.10
C GLU A 169 -2.45 5.55 15.35
N LEU A 170 -3.13 6.18 14.40
CA LEU A 170 -4.56 6.42 14.52
C LEU A 170 -5.35 5.10 14.64
N PHE A 171 -5.05 4.11 13.80
CA PHE A 171 -5.70 2.80 13.82
C PHE A 171 -5.53 2.12 15.19
N ARG A 172 -4.31 2.10 15.72
CA ARG A 172 -3.98 1.52 17.01
C ARG A 172 -4.77 2.16 18.17
N ARG A 173 -4.96 3.48 18.12
CA ARG A 173 -5.74 4.21 19.13
C ARG A 173 -7.23 3.90 19.07
N ILE A 174 -7.75 3.61 17.90
CA ILE A 174 -9.17 3.29 17.69
C ILE A 174 -9.45 1.81 18.02
N GLU A 175 -8.66 0.90 17.45
CA GLU A 175 -8.94 -0.55 17.42
C GLU A 175 -8.22 -1.33 18.52
N GLY A 176 -7.15 -0.75 19.08
CA GLY A 176 -6.35 -1.33 20.15
C GLY A 176 -5.22 -2.25 19.69
N ARG A 177 -5.31 -2.84 18.50
CA ARG A 177 -4.24 -3.60 17.83
C ARG A 177 -3.50 -2.73 16.82
N SER A 178 -2.23 -3.05 16.50
CA SER A 178 -1.56 -2.47 15.33
C SER A 178 -2.22 -2.95 14.03
N LEU A 179 -2.05 -2.19 12.93
CA LEU A 179 -2.49 -2.62 11.60
C LEU A 179 -1.89 -3.97 11.20
N LYS A 180 -0.60 -4.17 11.45
CA LYS A 180 0.09 -5.45 11.25
C LYS A 180 -0.65 -6.61 11.93
N LYS A 181 -0.98 -6.46 13.22
CA LYS A 181 -1.67 -7.49 14.00
C LYS A 181 -3.10 -7.72 13.53
N PHE A 182 -3.79 -6.65 13.16
CA PHE A 182 -5.15 -6.72 12.62
C PHE A 182 -5.17 -7.50 11.29
N ILE A 183 -4.29 -7.16 10.34
CA ILE A 183 -4.18 -7.83 9.04
C ILE A 183 -3.78 -9.30 9.21
N GLU A 184 -2.83 -9.59 10.10
CA GLU A 184 -2.45 -10.97 10.42
C GLU A 184 -3.65 -11.80 10.89
N GLN A 185 -4.48 -11.25 11.76
CA GLN A 185 -5.62 -11.98 12.32
C GLN A 185 -6.81 -12.03 11.38
N GLU A 186 -7.25 -10.88 10.85
CA GLU A 186 -8.49 -10.78 10.10
C GLU A 186 -8.34 -11.31 8.66
N PHE A 187 -7.17 -11.14 8.05
CA PHE A 187 -6.95 -11.52 6.64
C PHE A 187 -6.20 -12.85 6.54
N TYR A 188 -5.00 -12.95 7.14
CA TYR A 188 -4.19 -14.14 6.98
C TYR A 188 -4.76 -15.34 7.75
N LYS A 189 -4.97 -15.22 9.08
CA LYS A 189 -5.42 -16.35 9.91
C LYS A 189 -6.88 -16.73 9.67
N ASN A 190 -7.76 -15.75 9.56
CA ASN A 190 -9.19 -16.02 9.47
C ASN A 190 -9.66 -16.35 8.05
N ARG A 191 -8.96 -15.84 7.02
CA ARG A 191 -9.39 -15.98 5.61
C ARG A 191 -8.38 -16.67 4.71
N GLY A 192 -7.16 -16.91 5.17
CA GLY A 192 -6.10 -17.52 4.38
C GLY A 192 -5.55 -16.60 3.28
N TRP A 193 -5.81 -15.29 3.36
CA TRP A 193 -5.26 -14.33 2.39
C TRP A 193 -3.83 -13.99 2.77
N ASP A 194 -2.90 -14.31 1.89
CA ASP A 194 -1.47 -14.18 2.13
C ASP A 194 -1.02 -12.72 1.94
N ILE A 195 -1.26 -11.91 2.96
CA ILE A 195 -0.92 -10.49 3.04
C ILE A 195 -0.32 -10.18 4.41
N HIS A 196 0.81 -9.47 4.43
CA HIS A 196 1.52 -9.09 5.65
C HIS A 196 1.98 -7.65 5.57
N ILE A 197 1.95 -6.92 6.69
CA ILE A 197 2.68 -5.66 6.86
C ILE A 197 3.98 -6.01 7.57
N GLY A 198 5.08 -5.96 6.82
CA GLY A 198 6.33 -6.58 7.22
C GLY A 198 6.21 -8.11 7.34
N LEU A 199 7.14 -8.83 6.75
CA LEU A 199 7.13 -10.30 6.74
C LEU A 199 7.45 -10.89 8.11
N PRO A 200 6.77 -11.95 8.52
CA PRO A 200 7.28 -12.88 9.52
C PRO A 200 8.63 -13.45 9.08
N SER A 201 9.55 -13.68 10.02
CA SER A 201 10.90 -14.15 9.69
C SER A 201 10.92 -15.47 8.93
N GLU A 202 9.98 -16.37 9.27
CA GLU A 202 9.80 -17.67 8.62
C GLU A 202 9.31 -17.58 7.17
N ARG A 203 8.70 -16.43 6.77
CA ARG A 203 8.21 -16.18 5.42
C ARG A 203 9.21 -15.38 4.56
N ALA A 204 10.34 -14.96 5.12
CA ALA A 204 11.34 -14.15 4.40
C ALA A 204 11.92 -14.89 3.18
N ILE A 205 11.98 -16.23 3.22
CA ILE A 205 12.47 -17.08 2.13
C ILE A 205 11.50 -17.10 0.92
N ASP A 206 10.22 -16.82 1.15
CA ASP A 206 9.19 -16.81 0.09
C ASP A 206 9.15 -15.47 -0.65
N ALA A 207 9.91 -14.47 -0.18
CA ALA A 207 9.88 -13.13 -0.76
C ALA A 207 10.73 -13.03 -2.02
N ALA A 208 10.08 -12.72 -3.15
CA ALA A 208 10.79 -12.32 -4.35
C ALA A 208 11.57 -11.03 -4.13
N GLU A 209 12.76 -10.93 -4.70
CA GLU A 209 13.59 -9.74 -4.64
C GLU A 209 13.10 -8.66 -5.62
N ILE A 210 13.17 -7.42 -5.17
CA ILE A 210 12.98 -6.27 -6.05
C ILE A 210 14.27 -6.04 -6.83
N SER A 211 14.17 -5.97 -8.14
CA SER A 211 15.22 -5.51 -9.02
C SER A 211 14.83 -4.20 -9.70
N VAL A 212 15.82 -3.40 -10.08
CA VAL A 212 15.60 -2.13 -10.76
C VAL A 212 16.03 -2.30 -12.22
N SER A 213 15.11 -2.03 -13.14
CA SER A 213 15.46 -2.01 -14.58
C SER A 213 16.52 -0.94 -14.86
N HIS A 214 17.45 -1.24 -15.76
CA HIS A 214 18.45 -0.29 -16.26
C HIS A 214 17.83 0.92 -16.95
N THR A 215 16.56 0.85 -17.33
CA THR A 215 15.80 1.92 -17.98
C THR A 215 15.01 2.78 -17.00
N LEU A 216 15.10 2.54 -15.68
CA LEU A 216 14.40 3.34 -14.70
C LEU A 216 14.94 4.78 -14.72
N ASP A 217 14.13 5.68 -15.26
CA ASP A 217 14.45 7.11 -15.29
C ASP A 217 14.06 7.76 -13.95
N LEU A 218 15.04 8.09 -13.13
CA LEU A 218 14.86 8.85 -11.90
C LEU A 218 14.89 10.36 -12.12
N SER A 219 14.97 10.83 -13.37
CA SER A 219 15.07 12.26 -13.72
C SER A 219 13.79 13.08 -13.43
N ILE A 220 12.66 12.42 -13.14
CA ILE A 220 11.42 13.08 -12.69
C ILE A 220 11.68 14.06 -11.52
N ARG A 221 12.76 13.85 -10.75
CA ARG A 221 13.16 14.72 -9.65
C ARG A 221 13.87 16.00 -10.07
N ASN A 222 14.36 16.11 -11.31
CA ASN A 222 15.19 17.25 -11.76
C ASN A 222 14.42 18.56 -11.90
N ASN A 223 13.09 18.51 -12.04
CA ASN A 223 12.19 19.68 -12.14
C ASN A 223 11.23 19.80 -10.96
N ALA A 224 11.52 19.12 -9.84
CA ALA A 224 10.67 19.14 -8.65
C ALA A 224 10.66 20.54 -7.99
N SER A 225 9.51 20.98 -7.54
CA SER A 225 9.41 22.15 -6.65
C SER A 225 10.10 21.87 -5.30
N ASP A 226 10.41 22.92 -4.53
CA ASP A 226 11.01 22.79 -3.20
C ASP A 226 10.17 21.85 -2.30
N LEU A 227 8.83 21.97 -2.38
CA LEU A 227 7.91 21.10 -1.65
C LEU A 227 8.03 19.64 -2.07
N GLN A 228 8.04 19.37 -3.38
CA GLN A 228 8.22 18.01 -3.91
C GLN A 228 9.59 17.45 -3.54
N HIS A 229 10.65 18.26 -3.68
CA HIS A 229 11.99 17.88 -3.27
C HIS A 229 12.01 17.46 -1.79
N ARG A 230 11.45 18.27 -0.89
CA ARG A 230 11.34 17.94 0.53
C ARG A 230 10.63 16.61 0.76
N VAL A 231 9.50 16.37 0.10
CA VAL A 231 8.71 15.12 0.27
C VAL A 231 9.47 13.89 -0.27
N PHE A 232 10.21 14.05 -1.37
CA PHE A 232 10.98 12.94 -1.96
C PHE A 232 12.30 12.63 -1.24
N THR A 233 12.79 13.54 -0.38
CA THR A 233 14.09 13.40 0.30
C THR A 233 13.99 13.28 1.83
N SER A 234 12.79 13.32 2.41
CA SER A 234 12.62 13.32 3.86
C SER A 234 11.54 12.31 4.35
N PRO A 235 11.85 11.01 4.30
CA PRO A 235 13.10 10.36 3.90
C PRO A 235 13.17 10.03 2.40
N THR A 236 14.40 9.87 1.90
CA THR A 236 14.64 9.33 0.55
C THR A 236 14.31 7.84 0.53
N LEU A 237 13.55 7.41 -0.48
CA LEU A 237 13.25 6.01 -0.74
C LEU A 237 14.18 5.46 -1.83
N ASN A 238 14.90 4.38 -1.52
CA ASN A 238 15.58 3.56 -2.52
C ASN A 238 14.73 2.31 -2.81
N PRO A 239 14.37 2.01 -4.06
CA PRO A 239 13.60 0.81 -4.37
C PRO A 239 14.23 -0.49 -3.86
N LEU A 240 15.57 -0.58 -3.81
CA LEU A 240 16.28 -1.76 -3.29
C LEU A 240 16.20 -1.92 -1.77
N ASP A 241 15.75 -0.90 -1.03
CA ASP A 241 15.51 -1.02 0.41
C ASP A 241 14.49 -2.12 0.74
N ALA A 242 13.59 -2.44 -0.20
CA ALA A 242 12.63 -3.52 -0.05
C ALA A 242 13.27 -4.91 0.15
N ASN A 243 14.54 -5.08 -0.24
CA ASN A 243 15.29 -6.32 -0.07
C ASN A 243 15.98 -6.42 1.31
N LEU A 244 16.12 -5.30 2.02
CA LEU A 244 16.74 -5.26 3.34
C LEU A 244 15.88 -5.97 4.39
N GLN A 245 16.53 -6.66 5.33
CA GLN A 245 15.83 -7.35 6.41
C GLN A 245 15.08 -6.38 7.32
N GLU A 246 15.63 -5.20 7.56
CA GLU A 246 15.01 -4.13 8.34
C GLU A 246 13.70 -3.67 7.69
N TRP A 247 13.69 -3.49 6.36
CA TRP A 247 12.47 -3.18 5.63
C TRP A 247 11.46 -4.32 5.70
N LYS A 248 11.91 -5.55 5.43
CA LYS A 248 11.04 -6.74 5.44
C LYS A 248 10.35 -6.95 6.79
N SER A 249 11.01 -6.59 7.90
CA SER A 249 10.46 -6.76 9.27
C SER A 249 9.67 -5.57 9.80
N ALA A 250 9.83 -4.39 9.18
CA ALA A 250 9.23 -3.14 9.66
C ALA A 250 7.69 -3.14 9.64
N ASP A 251 7.08 -2.22 10.40
CA ASP A 251 5.64 -1.90 10.35
C ASP A 251 5.47 -0.57 9.58
N LEU A 252 5.46 -0.63 8.25
CA LEU A 252 5.36 0.54 7.38
C LEU A 252 4.24 0.37 6.34
N PRO A 253 2.96 0.46 6.75
CA PRO A 253 1.82 0.16 5.88
C PRO A 253 1.58 1.18 4.75
N SER A 254 2.50 2.11 4.53
CA SER A 254 2.55 2.93 3.32
C SER A 254 3.19 2.23 2.13
N ALA A 255 4.10 1.22 2.37
CA ALA A 255 4.96 0.73 1.31
C ALA A 255 5.48 -0.72 1.49
N ASN A 256 5.43 -1.31 2.69
CA ASN A 256 6.01 -2.63 2.93
C ASN A 256 4.99 -3.76 3.15
N GLY A 257 3.86 -3.68 2.46
CA GLY A 257 2.99 -4.83 2.30
C GLY A 257 3.68 -5.92 1.47
N PHE A 258 3.63 -7.16 1.94
CA PHE A 258 4.07 -8.34 1.20
C PHE A 258 2.87 -9.22 0.92
N SER A 259 2.65 -9.55 -0.35
CA SER A 259 1.48 -10.32 -0.78
C SER A 259 1.73 -11.00 -2.11
N ASN A 260 0.78 -11.79 -2.57
CA ASN A 260 0.70 -12.30 -3.93
C ASN A 260 -0.54 -11.77 -4.66
N ALA A 261 -0.55 -11.89 -5.99
CA ALA A 261 -1.63 -11.38 -6.83
C ALA A 261 -3.00 -11.98 -6.47
N LYS A 262 -3.02 -13.27 -6.14
CA LYS A 262 -4.26 -14.00 -5.77
C LYS A 262 -4.86 -13.45 -4.48
N ALA A 263 -4.06 -13.26 -3.44
CA ALA A 263 -4.54 -12.74 -2.15
C ALA A 263 -5.12 -11.33 -2.30
N ILE A 264 -4.45 -10.45 -3.06
CA ILE A 264 -4.98 -9.10 -3.33
C ILE A 264 -6.31 -9.18 -4.09
N ALA A 265 -6.40 -10.02 -5.14
CA ALA A 265 -7.64 -10.21 -5.89
C ALA A 265 -8.77 -10.75 -5.00
N ASP A 266 -8.47 -11.69 -4.10
CA ASP A 266 -9.44 -12.24 -3.13
C ASP A 266 -9.95 -11.16 -2.15
N ILE A 267 -9.06 -10.31 -1.62
CA ILE A 267 -9.41 -9.22 -0.70
C ILE A 267 -10.35 -8.22 -1.38
N TYR A 268 -10.01 -7.75 -2.58
CA TYR A 268 -10.87 -6.80 -3.30
C TYR A 268 -12.18 -7.41 -3.76
N ALA A 269 -12.20 -8.68 -4.16
CA ALA A 269 -13.43 -9.39 -4.50
C ALA A 269 -14.39 -9.52 -3.31
N ALA A 270 -13.87 -9.66 -2.08
CA ALA A 270 -14.68 -9.73 -0.87
C ALA A 270 -15.36 -8.41 -0.50
N LEU A 271 -14.99 -7.28 -1.10
CA LEU A 271 -15.71 -6.01 -0.92
C LEU A 271 -17.04 -5.97 -1.69
N ILE A 272 -17.13 -6.69 -2.81
CA ILE A 272 -18.28 -6.64 -3.74
C ILE A 272 -19.08 -7.94 -3.80
N ASN A 273 -18.57 -9.01 -3.17
CA ASN A 273 -19.25 -10.31 -3.18
C ASN A 273 -20.40 -10.33 -2.17
N SER A 274 -21.63 -10.54 -2.66
CA SER A 274 -22.84 -10.51 -1.84
C SER A 274 -22.96 -11.66 -0.83
N SER A 275 -22.25 -12.78 -1.02
CA SER A 275 -22.35 -13.97 -0.16
C SER A 275 -21.37 -13.99 1.01
N ASP A 276 -20.27 -13.23 0.94
CA ASP A 276 -19.25 -13.13 1.99
C ASP A 276 -18.61 -11.72 1.94
N THR A 277 -19.43 -10.71 2.29
CA THR A 277 -18.95 -9.33 2.27
C THR A 277 -18.06 -9.03 3.47
N LEU A 278 -16.90 -8.44 3.19
CA LEU A 278 -15.95 -7.99 4.19
C LEU A 278 -16.46 -6.76 4.97
N VAL A 279 -17.27 -5.94 4.31
CA VAL A 279 -17.81 -4.67 4.81
C VAL A 279 -19.26 -4.48 4.41
N SER A 280 -20.01 -3.62 5.11
CA SER A 280 -21.38 -3.26 4.69
C SER A 280 -21.35 -2.44 3.41
N LYS A 281 -22.45 -2.49 2.63
CA LYS A 281 -22.61 -1.71 1.41
C LYS A 281 -22.52 -0.20 1.68
N GLU A 282 -23.05 0.24 2.81
CA GLU A 282 -23.04 1.63 3.26
C GLU A 282 -21.61 2.10 3.56
N ALA A 283 -20.80 1.28 4.26
CA ALA A 283 -19.40 1.59 4.54
C ALA A 283 -18.58 1.63 3.26
N LEU A 284 -18.78 0.68 2.34
CA LEU A 284 -18.10 0.67 1.05
C LEU A 284 -18.47 1.90 0.21
N SER A 285 -19.77 2.25 0.15
CA SER A 285 -20.22 3.47 -0.57
C SER A 285 -19.54 4.72 -0.05
N GLN A 286 -19.40 4.86 1.28
CA GLN A 286 -18.68 5.98 1.89
C GLN A 286 -17.18 5.93 1.59
N ALA A 287 -16.56 4.74 1.59
CA ALA A 287 -15.14 4.57 1.34
C ALA A 287 -14.70 4.97 -0.08
N ILE A 288 -15.61 4.80 -1.07
CA ILE A 288 -15.34 5.14 -2.48
C ILE A 288 -15.86 6.52 -2.89
N GLU A 289 -16.42 7.28 -1.94
CA GLU A 289 -16.85 8.67 -2.18
C GLU A 289 -15.61 9.56 -2.38
N ALA A 290 -15.55 10.27 -3.52
CA ALA A 290 -14.42 11.12 -3.83
C ALA A 290 -14.26 12.25 -2.80
N GLN A 291 -13.12 12.29 -2.13
CA GLN A 291 -12.72 13.31 -1.16
C GLN A 291 -11.91 14.44 -1.80
N PHE A 292 -11.26 14.14 -2.92
CA PHE A 292 -10.50 15.09 -3.70
C PHE A 292 -10.49 14.69 -5.17
N GLU A 293 -10.62 15.68 -6.06
CA GLU A 293 -10.45 15.53 -7.50
C GLU A 293 -9.73 16.77 -8.03
N GLY A 294 -8.56 16.58 -8.60
CA GLY A 294 -7.72 17.68 -9.08
C GLY A 294 -6.24 17.30 -9.23
N ASN A 295 -5.39 18.29 -9.41
CA ASN A 295 -3.95 18.05 -9.47
C ASN A 295 -3.38 17.84 -8.06
N ASP A 296 -2.81 16.67 -7.83
CA ASP A 296 -2.03 16.38 -6.63
C ASP A 296 -0.73 17.18 -6.66
N ILE A 297 -0.46 17.96 -5.60
CA ILE A 297 0.66 18.92 -5.58
C ILE A 297 2.03 18.24 -5.43
N ILE A 298 2.06 16.96 -5.03
CA ILE A 298 3.30 16.18 -4.91
C ILE A 298 3.55 15.37 -6.18
N MET A 299 2.51 14.65 -6.67
CA MET A 299 2.62 13.83 -7.87
C MET A 299 2.61 14.67 -9.16
N ALA A 300 2.21 15.94 -9.10
CA ALA A 300 2.05 16.84 -10.24
C ALA A 300 1.19 16.25 -11.37
N SER A 301 0.20 15.47 -11.00
CA SER A 301 -0.72 14.80 -11.94
C SER A 301 -2.14 14.86 -11.41
N PHE A 302 -3.10 14.75 -12.34
CA PHE A 302 -4.50 14.65 -11.98
C PHE A 302 -4.73 13.38 -11.15
N SER A 303 -5.37 13.53 -10.01
CA SER A 303 -5.66 12.45 -9.08
C SER A 303 -7.08 12.57 -8.56
N ARG A 304 -7.70 11.43 -8.30
CA ARG A 304 -8.98 11.32 -7.59
C ARG A 304 -8.77 10.39 -6.40
N TRP A 305 -8.90 10.95 -5.21
CA TRP A 305 -8.80 10.21 -3.96
C TRP A 305 -10.19 10.01 -3.34
N ALA A 306 -10.43 8.81 -2.82
CA ALA A 306 -11.62 8.45 -2.06
C ALA A 306 -11.26 8.06 -0.64
#